data_d586c1c2854976ee6f6cd776f53c9633
#
_entry.id   d586c1c2854976ee6f6cd776f53c9633
#
_cell.length_a   1.000
_cell.length_b   1.000
_cell.length_c   1.000
_cell.angle_alpha   90.00
_cell.angle_beta   90.00
_cell.angle_gamma   90.00
#
_symmetry.space_group_name_H-M   'P 1'
#
loop_
_entity.id
_entity.type
_entity.pdbx_description
1 polymer ?
#
loop_
_entity_poly.entity_id
_entity_poly.type
_entity_poly.pdbx_seq_one_letter_code
_entity_poly.pdbx_strand_id
1 'polypeptide(L)'
;MRADARHEPPVADGETASNDSTPRVIHTGQALVDLIVEVPDLPDRGQNVMASSVTHYAGGAVTVLLAAARLGAQCVHAGTLGTGPNGDLIRSALADDDIVASAPAVITQDTGVCVVMIEPTAERTFVTTLGAERDITVESLASAHVGDGDLVCVTGYSLAVEQTRDPLLEWLATLPDAAIVVLDPGAAFATLPAEVRETMLAHTDVWTGNAEEATDLLAARQIPVDAGDREIEAQAVALAPLLRDEAVVIVRDGAEGCAVHADGETTYIAGFPQTPLDTNGAGDTHTGAMLAGVVEGSSWVDACRRANAAAAIKVTRRGPTTAPTRDEVEAFLREW
;
A
#
# COMPACT_ATOMS: atom_id res chain seq x y z
N MET A 1 -12.41 58.21 50.80
CA MET A 1 -12.52 56.78 50.57
C MET A 1 -12.82 56.56 49.09
N ARG A 2 -11.83 56.24 48.32
CA ARG A 2 -11.97 55.90 46.87
C ARG A 2 -11.81 54.41 46.75
N ALA A 3 -12.81 53.76 46.13
CA ALA A 3 -12.83 52.34 45.85
C ALA A 3 -11.89 52.05 44.65
N ASP A 4 -11.05 51.05 44.86
CA ASP A 4 -10.05 50.53 43.91
C ASP A 4 -10.77 49.62 42.91
N ALA A 5 -10.80 50.00 41.64
CA ALA A 5 -11.32 49.17 40.55
C ALA A 5 -10.17 48.28 40.06
N ARG A 6 -10.26 46.97 40.37
CA ARG A 6 -9.34 45.96 39.83
C ARG A 6 -9.67 45.71 38.36
N HIS A 7 -8.69 45.99 37.52
CA HIS A 7 -8.70 45.68 36.11
C HIS A 7 -8.44 44.18 35.94
N GLU A 8 -9.40 43.41 35.45
CA GLU A 8 -9.18 42.05 34.97
C GLU A 8 -8.48 42.11 33.61
N PRO A 9 -7.43 41.27 33.37
CA PRO A 9 -6.82 41.18 32.04
C PRO A 9 -7.77 40.47 31.07
N PRO A 10 -7.72 40.80 29.76
CA PRO A 10 -8.53 40.14 28.75
C PRO A 10 -8.15 38.66 28.62
N VAL A 11 -9.19 37.81 28.58
CA VAL A 11 -9.10 36.40 28.23
C VAL A 11 -8.57 36.34 26.80
N ALA A 12 -7.43 35.72 26.60
CA ALA A 12 -6.89 35.43 25.28
C ALA A 12 -7.86 34.48 24.58
N ASP A 13 -8.42 34.94 23.47
CA ASP A 13 -9.13 34.07 22.52
C ASP A 13 -8.24 32.90 22.14
N GLY A 14 -8.74 31.69 22.40
CA GLY A 14 -8.05 30.45 21.99
C GLY A 14 -7.90 30.45 20.46
N GLU A 15 -6.68 30.70 20.02
CA GLU A 15 -6.28 30.28 18.66
C GLU A 15 -6.50 28.78 18.58
N THR A 16 -7.52 28.37 17.83
CA THR A 16 -7.59 27.03 17.28
C THR A 16 -6.37 26.90 16.38
N ALA A 17 -5.33 26.25 16.88
CA ALA A 17 -4.22 25.82 16.05
C ALA A 17 -4.82 24.92 14.95
N SER A 18 -4.93 25.44 13.73
CA SER A 18 -5.09 24.62 12.56
C SER A 18 -3.87 23.71 12.52
N ASN A 19 -4.09 22.42 12.70
CA ASN A 19 -3.03 21.41 12.61
C ASN A 19 -2.73 21.26 11.11
N ASP A 20 -1.94 22.20 10.58
CA ASP A 20 -1.56 22.31 9.16
C ASP A 20 -0.39 21.34 8.88
N SER A 21 -0.56 20.08 9.35
CA SER A 21 0.41 19.02 9.03
C SER A 21 0.12 18.52 7.62
N THR A 22 1.16 18.48 6.78
CA THR A 22 1.09 17.86 5.45
C THR A 22 0.58 16.43 5.59
N PRO A 23 -0.43 16.01 4.78
CA PRO A 23 -0.93 14.64 4.81
C PRO A 23 0.18 13.61 4.58
N ARG A 24 0.06 12.44 5.19
CA ARG A 24 1.06 11.37 5.16
C ARG A 24 0.51 10.12 4.52
N VAL A 25 1.41 9.25 4.07
CA VAL A 25 1.10 7.88 3.67
C VAL A 25 1.41 6.95 4.84
N ILE A 26 0.38 6.31 5.39
CA ILE A 26 0.47 5.39 6.52
C ILE A 26 0.12 3.99 6.04
N HIS A 27 1.00 3.02 6.23
CA HIS A 27 0.77 1.64 5.80
C HIS A 27 0.67 0.69 6.99
N THR A 28 -0.45 -0.04 7.07
CA THR A 28 -0.77 -0.96 8.17
C THR A 28 -0.38 -2.41 7.89
N GLY A 29 -0.03 -2.72 6.64
CA GLY A 29 0.27 -4.08 6.20
C GLY A 29 1.56 -4.64 6.78
N GLN A 30 1.70 -5.95 6.67
CA GLN A 30 2.88 -6.65 7.12
C GLN A 30 4.12 -6.20 6.34
N ALA A 31 5.18 -5.86 7.06
CA ALA A 31 6.54 -5.75 6.54
C ALA A 31 7.29 -7.04 6.92
N LEU A 32 7.84 -7.73 5.93
CA LEU A 32 8.55 -8.99 6.12
C LEU A 32 9.78 -9.05 5.20
N VAL A 33 10.67 -10.02 5.43
CA VAL A 33 11.84 -10.18 4.58
C VAL A 33 11.50 -11.10 3.42
N ASP A 34 11.64 -10.60 2.18
CA ASP A 34 11.60 -11.41 0.99
C ASP A 34 12.95 -12.08 0.78
N LEU A 35 13.00 -13.40 0.92
CA LEU A 35 14.15 -14.22 0.62
C LEU A 35 14.03 -14.75 -0.81
N ILE A 36 14.59 -14.02 -1.76
CA ILE A 36 14.57 -14.40 -3.18
C ILE A 36 15.60 -15.49 -3.43
N VAL A 37 15.16 -16.64 -3.90
CA VAL A 37 15.99 -17.82 -4.20
C VAL A 37 15.81 -18.18 -5.67
N GLU A 38 16.85 -17.94 -6.49
CA GLU A 38 16.83 -18.37 -7.89
C GLU A 38 17.16 -19.85 -7.99
N VAL A 39 16.25 -20.66 -8.52
CA VAL A 39 16.39 -22.11 -8.68
C VAL A 39 16.27 -22.51 -10.14
N PRO A 40 16.98 -23.55 -10.61
CA PRO A 40 16.83 -24.07 -11.97
C PRO A 40 15.47 -24.74 -12.20
N ASP A 41 14.85 -25.27 -11.15
CA ASP A 41 13.57 -25.96 -11.11
C ASP A 41 13.15 -26.10 -9.64
N LEU A 42 11.86 -26.29 -9.34
CA LEU A 42 11.43 -26.62 -7.99
C LEU A 42 11.87 -28.05 -7.62
N PRO A 43 12.33 -28.29 -6.37
CA PRO A 43 12.68 -29.65 -5.96
C PRO A 43 11.41 -30.49 -5.81
N ASP A 44 11.45 -31.71 -6.33
CA ASP A 44 10.46 -32.71 -5.98
C ASP A 44 10.49 -33.05 -4.51
N ARG A 45 9.38 -33.57 -3.98
CA ARG A 45 9.28 -33.97 -2.57
C ARG A 45 10.39 -34.90 -2.15
N GLY A 46 11.22 -34.48 -1.20
CA GLY A 46 12.38 -35.25 -0.71
C GLY A 46 13.66 -35.06 -1.52
N GLN A 47 13.62 -34.22 -2.56
CA GLN A 47 14.82 -33.89 -3.38
C GLN A 47 15.48 -32.59 -2.91
N ASN A 48 16.67 -32.33 -3.41
CA ASN A 48 17.44 -31.11 -3.22
C ASN A 48 17.77 -30.50 -4.57
N VAL A 49 17.66 -29.18 -4.66
CA VAL A 49 18.12 -28.38 -5.81
C VAL A 49 19.12 -27.34 -5.34
N MET A 50 20.12 -27.05 -6.16
CA MET A 50 21.12 -26.02 -5.86
C MET A 50 20.67 -24.70 -6.43
N ALA A 51 20.40 -23.71 -5.56
CA ALA A 51 20.09 -22.36 -5.96
C ALA A 51 21.30 -21.67 -6.61
N SER A 52 21.07 -20.85 -7.60
CA SER A 52 22.10 -20.03 -8.24
C SER A 52 22.39 -18.74 -7.47
N SER A 53 21.39 -18.20 -6.78
CA SER A 53 21.53 -17.01 -5.94
C SER A 53 20.53 -17.00 -4.79
N VAL A 54 20.87 -16.22 -3.75
CA VAL A 54 19.98 -15.88 -2.63
C VAL A 54 20.16 -14.41 -2.29
N THR A 55 19.05 -13.66 -2.22
CA THR A 55 19.06 -12.23 -1.88
C THR A 55 17.93 -11.94 -0.91
N HIS A 56 18.21 -11.06 0.07
CA HIS A 56 17.22 -10.60 1.06
C HIS A 56 16.77 -9.18 0.71
N TYR A 57 15.47 -8.95 0.73
CA TYR A 57 14.88 -7.62 0.55
C TYR A 57 13.89 -7.33 1.67
N ALA A 58 13.74 -6.06 2.00
CA ALA A 58 12.60 -5.60 2.78
C ALA A 58 11.35 -5.63 1.87
N GLY A 59 10.36 -6.45 2.20
CA GLY A 59 9.19 -6.72 1.37
C GLY A 59 7.87 -6.32 2.02
N GLY A 60 6.78 -6.66 1.38
CA GLY A 60 5.43 -6.30 1.82
C GLY A 60 5.20 -4.79 1.84
N ALA A 61 4.64 -4.28 2.92
CA ALA A 61 4.33 -2.85 3.10
C ALA A 61 5.50 -1.90 2.81
N VAL A 62 6.75 -2.37 2.98
CA VAL A 62 7.95 -1.55 2.75
C VAL A 62 8.05 -1.09 1.30
N THR A 63 7.68 -1.93 0.34
CA THR A 63 7.80 -1.62 -1.09
C THR A 63 6.93 -0.42 -1.49
N VAL A 64 5.69 -0.36 -0.98
CA VAL A 64 4.79 0.79 -1.19
C VAL A 64 5.35 2.06 -0.55
N LEU A 65 5.80 1.95 0.71
CA LEU A 65 6.31 3.09 1.48
C LEU A 65 7.59 3.67 0.87
N LEU A 66 8.54 2.81 0.43
CA LEU A 66 9.76 3.25 -0.26
C LEU A 66 9.42 4.01 -1.55
N ALA A 67 8.45 3.53 -2.33
CA ALA A 67 8.03 4.21 -3.54
C ALA A 67 7.42 5.58 -3.23
N ALA A 68 6.57 5.67 -2.21
CA ALA A 68 5.96 6.93 -1.80
C ALA A 68 7.01 7.93 -1.25
N ALA A 69 7.91 7.48 -0.39
CA ALA A 69 8.94 8.33 0.22
C ALA A 69 9.92 8.88 -0.83
N ARG A 70 10.39 8.05 -1.78
CA ARG A 70 11.28 8.47 -2.86
C ARG A 70 10.65 9.47 -3.83
N LEU A 71 9.32 9.52 -3.86
CA LEU A 71 8.57 10.54 -4.60
C LEU A 71 8.16 11.73 -3.72
N GLY A 72 8.59 11.76 -2.44
CA GLY A 72 8.54 12.92 -1.56
C GLY A 72 7.43 12.93 -0.53
N ALA A 73 6.65 11.86 -0.40
CA ALA A 73 5.65 11.75 0.66
C ALA A 73 6.31 11.52 2.03
N GLN A 74 5.73 12.09 3.09
CA GLN A 74 6.02 11.66 4.43
C GLN A 74 5.33 10.31 4.69
N CYS A 75 6.11 9.31 5.16
CA CYS A 75 5.63 7.95 5.25
C CYS A 75 5.74 7.38 6.68
N VAL A 76 4.75 6.56 7.07
CA VAL A 76 4.71 5.87 8.36
C VAL A 76 4.37 4.39 8.12
N HIS A 77 5.18 3.50 8.66
CA HIS A 77 4.84 2.09 8.82
C HIS A 77 4.18 1.89 10.18
N ALA A 78 2.91 1.56 10.21
CA ALA A 78 2.11 1.36 11.41
C ALA A 78 2.03 -0.12 11.84
N GLY A 79 2.51 -1.05 11.02
CA GLY A 79 2.63 -2.46 11.37
C GLY A 79 3.73 -2.72 12.39
N THR A 80 3.68 -3.86 13.06
CA THR A 80 4.67 -4.27 14.05
C THR A 80 5.90 -4.92 13.42
N LEU A 81 7.06 -4.73 14.04
CA LEU A 81 8.35 -5.32 13.65
C LEU A 81 8.97 -6.05 14.84
N GLY A 82 9.59 -7.19 14.57
CA GLY A 82 10.31 -7.97 15.59
C GLY A 82 11.68 -7.40 15.92
N THR A 83 12.26 -7.90 17.01
CA THR A 83 13.65 -7.65 17.37
C THR A 83 14.51 -8.84 16.97
N GLY A 84 15.31 -8.68 15.94
CA GLY A 84 16.18 -9.70 15.38
C GLY A 84 16.68 -9.30 14.01
N PRO A 85 17.48 -10.13 13.33
CA PRO A 85 18.09 -9.79 12.05
C PRO A 85 17.10 -9.36 10.97
N ASN A 86 15.91 -9.99 10.91
CA ASN A 86 14.88 -9.64 9.93
C ASN A 86 14.24 -8.28 10.24
N GLY A 87 13.85 -8.06 11.50
CA GLY A 87 13.32 -6.77 11.95
C GLY A 87 14.33 -5.64 11.78
N ASP A 88 15.64 -5.92 12.01
CA ASP A 88 16.71 -4.93 11.82
C ASP A 88 16.89 -4.57 10.33
N LEU A 89 16.79 -5.56 9.43
CA LEU A 89 16.82 -5.33 7.98
C LEU A 89 15.68 -4.41 7.55
N ILE A 90 14.46 -4.68 8.02
CA ILE A 90 13.28 -3.86 7.69
C ILE A 90 13.46 -2.44 8.26
N ARG A 91 13.85 -2.28 9.53
CA ARG A 91 14.07 -0.96 10.14
C ARG A 91 15.13 -0.15 9.41
N SER A 92 16.22 -0.81 8.98
CA SER A 92 17.27 -0.14 8.20
C SER A 92 16.72 0.36 6.87
N ALA A 93 15.97 -0.49 6.14
CA ALA A 93 15.38 -0.10 4.86
C ALA A 93 14.38 1.07 4.98
N LEU A 94 13.59 1.09 6.06
CA LEU A 94 12.68 2.21 6.34
C LEU A 94 13.46 3.50 6.68
N ALA A 95 14.49 3.38 7.51
CA ALA A 95 15.29 4.52 7.95
C ALA A 95 16.12 5.15 6.81
N ASP A 96 16.58 4.35 5.84
CA ASP A 96 17.34 4.83 4.68
C ASP A 96 16.53 5.79 3.78
N ASP A 97 15.21 5.70 3.80
CA ASP A 97 14.27 6.57 3.08
C ASP A 97 13.40 7.43 4.04
N ASP A 98 13.88 7.71 5.28
CA ASP A 98 13.23 8.56 6.30
C ASP A 98 11.80 8.13 6.68
N ILE A 99 11.47 6.85 6.56
CA ILE A 99 10.15 6.31 6.90
C ILE A 99 10.07 5.96 8.38
N VAL A 100 9.07 6.47 9.07
CA VAL A 100 8.86 6.24 10.51
C VAL A 100 8.21 4.88 10.75
N ALA A 101 8.83 4.01 11.56
CA ALA A 101 8.16 2.84 12.13
C ALA A 101 7.52 3.26 13.46
N SER A 102 6.20 3.41 13.51
CA SER A 102 5.51 3.98 14.66
C SER A 102 5.21 2.98 15.78
N ALA A 103 4.92 1.72 15.42
CA ALA A 103 4.55 0.70 16.39
C ALA A 103 5.76 0.30 17.27
N PRO A 104 5.52 0.01 18.56
CA PRO A 104 6.54 -0.57 19.42
C PRO A 104 7.07 -1.90 18.86
N ALA A 105 8.37 -2.14 18.99
CA ALA A 105 8.97 -3.39 18.52
C ALA A 105 8.50 -4.59 19.38
N VAL A 106 8.19 -5.70 18.72
CA VAL A 106 7.85 -6.98 19.36
C VAL A 106 9.16 -7.65 19.80
N ILE A 107 9.36 -7.79 21.12
CA ILE A 107 10.60 -8.28 21.70
C ILE A 107 10.67 -9.82 21.85
N THR A 108 9.57 -10.50 21.61
CA THR A 108 9.42 -11.95 21.85
C THR A 108 9.77 -12.80 20.64
N GLN A 109 9.79 -12.23 19.45
CA GLN A 109 10.06 -12.92 18.19
C GLN A 109 10.59 -11.96 17.12
N ASP A 110 11.22 -12.52 16.09
CA ASP A 110 11.65 -11.74 14.93
C ASP A 110 10.54 -11.57 13.90
N THR A 111 10.76 -10.69 12.96
CA THR A 111 9.91 -10.50 11.78
C THR A 111 9.96 -11.74 10.87
N GLY A 112 8.85 -12.06 10.24
CA GLY A 112 8.70 -13.20 9.34
C GLY A 112 9.47 -13.06 8.03
N VAL A 113 9.51 -14.17 7.29
CA VAL A 113 10.21 -14.29 6.00
C VAL A 113 9.26 -14.87 4.97
N CYS A 114 9.26 -14.31 3.77
CA CYS A 114 8.68 -14.90 2.58
C CYS A 114 9.80 -15.47 1.71
N VAL A 115 9.92 -16.77 1.64
CA VAL A 115 10.81 -17.44 0.68
C VAL A 115 10.14 -17.41 -0.68
N VAL A 116 10.78 -16.77 -1.66
CA VAL A 116 10.31 -16.65 -3.04
C VAL A 116 11.25 -17.42 -3.94
N MET A 117 10.85 -18.60 -4.36
CA MET A 117 11.61 -19.41 -5.35
C MET A 117 11.25 -18.91 -6.75
N ILE A 118 12.26 -18.56 -7.55
CA ILE A 118 12.09 -18.07 -8.91
C ILE A 118 12.77 -19.03 -9.88
N GLU A 119 11.98 -19.54 -10.83
CA GLU A 119 12.42 -20.40 -11.91
C GLU A 119 12.88 -19.59 -13.14
N PRO A 120 13.64 -20.17 -14.09
CA PRO A 120 14.08 -19.49 -15.32
C PRO A 120 12.94 -18.98 -16.21
N THR A 121 11.74 -19.52 -16.05
CA THR A 121 10.49 -19.09 -16.68
C THR A 121 9.93 -17.81 -16.08
N ALA A 122 10.54 -17.28 -15.00
CA ALA A 122 10.05 -16.23 -14.13
C ALA A 122 8.80 -16.61 -13.30
N GLU A 123 8.43 -17.90 -13.28
CA GLU A 123 7.43 -18.44 -12.36
C GLU A 123 7.92 -18.31 -10.91
N ARG A 124 7.00 -17.99 -9.99
CA ARG A 124 7.31 -17.74 -8.58
C ARG A 124 6.50 -18.65 -7.68
N THR A 125 7.17 -19.28 -6.72
CA THR A 125 6.55 -20.08 -5.67
C THR A 125 6.91 -19.52 -4.32
N PHE A 126 5.91 -19.36 -3.43
CA PHE A 126 6.06 -18.64 -2.16
C PHE A 126 5.87 -19.58 -0.98
N VAL A 127 6.72 -19.40 0.05
CA VAL A 127 6.53 -19.99 1.38
C VAL A 127 6.72 -18.90 2.42
N THR A 128 5.63 -18.48 3.05
CA THR A 128 5.66 -17.39 4.03
C THR A 128 5.57 -17.92 5.45
N THR A 129 6.49 -17.45 6.32
CA THR A 129 6.45 -17.73 7.76
C THR A 129 5.61 -16.67 8.47
N LEU A 130 5.21 -16.98 9.70
CA LEU A 130 4.53 -16.06 10.60
C LEU A 130 5.52 -15.53 11.63
N GLY A 131 5.57 -14.22 11.81
CA GLY A 131 6.47 -13.57 12.77
C GLY A 131 5.79 -12.35 13.44
N ALA A 132 6.60 -11.49 13.98
CA ALA A 132 6.19 -10.31 14.75
C ALA A 132 5.25 -9.36 14.01
N GLU A 133 5.28 -9.35 12.66
CA GLU A 133 4.40 -8.54 11.83
C GLU A 133 2.91 -8.88 11.96
N ARG A 134 2.61 -9.96 12.68
CA ARG A 134 1.24 -10.39 12.98
C ARG A 134 0.74 -10.00 14.36
N ASP A 135 1.63 -9.50 15.21
CA ASP A 135 1.28 -9.11 16.59
C ASP A 135 0.79 -7.65 16.64
N ILE A 136 -0.06 -7.26 15.71
CA ILE A 136 -0.70 -5.94 15.72
C ILE A 136 -1.82 -5.89 16.74
N THR A 137 -2.00 -4.73 17.36
CA THR A 137 -3.12 -4.42 18.27
C THR A 137 -3.69 -3.04 17.88
N VAL A 138 -4.88 -2.72 18.40
CA VAL A 138 -5.46 -1.38 18.21
C VAL A 138 -4.50 -0.29 18.69
N GLU A 139 -3.85 -0.51 19.85
CA GLU A 139 -2.89 0.44 20.42
C GLU A 139 -1.63 0.57 19.57
N SER A 140 -1.12 -0.54 18.99
CA SER A 140 0.06 -0.49 18.12
C SER A 140 -0.23 0.29 16.83
N LEU A 141 -1.40 0.11 16.23
CA LEU A 141 -1.84 0.86 15.05
C LEU A 141 -2.11 2.34 15.39
N ALA A 142 -2.72 2.62 16.55
CA ALA A 142 -2.98 3.98 17.01
C ALA A 142 -1.69 4.81 17.23
N SER A 143 -0.53 4.16 17.38
CA SER A 143 0.78 4.85 17.48
C SER A 143 1.15 5.64 16.22
N ALA A 144 0.48 5.40 15.09
CA ALA A 144 0.65 6.19 13.87
C ALA A 144 0.06 7.60 13.97
N HIS A 145 -0.82 7.85 14.95
CA HIS A 145 -1.48 9.14 15.17
C HIS A 145 -2.07 9.72 13.88
N VAL A 146 -2.99 8.97 13.25
CA VAL A 146 -3.64 9.36 12.00
C VAL A 146 -4.35 10.69 12.16
N GLY A 147 -4.06 11.63 11.27
CA GLY A 147 -4.67 12.95 11.19
C GLY A 147 -5.57 13.11 9.98
N ASP A 148 -6.21 14.29 9.89
CA ASP A 148 -7.04 14.65 8.76
C ASP A 148 -6.23 14.66 7.45
N GLY A 149 -6.75 14.03 6.41
CA GLY A 149 -6.12 13.94 5.10
C GLY A 149 -5.02 12.88 4.96
N ASP A 150 -4.61 12.20 6.06
CA ASP A 150 -3.66 11.08 5.96
C ASP A 150 -4.27 9.94 5.12
N LEU A 151 -3.46 9.30 4.29
CA LEU A 151 -3.85 8.13 3.51
C LEU A 151 -3.42 6.86 4.24
N VAL A 152 -4.40 6.05 4.65
CA VAL A 152 -4.19 4.82 5.43
C VAL A 152 -4.29 3.61 4.51
N CYS A 153 -3.16 2.99 4.20
CA CYS A 153 -3.09 1.83 3.31
C CYS A 153 -3.34 0.53 4.07
N VAL A 154 -4.27 -0.26 3.55
CA VAL A 154 -4.64 -1.59 4.04
C VAL A 154 -4.46 -2.59 2.91
N THR A 155 -3.95 -3.79 3.22
CA THR A 155 -3.86 -4.87 2.24
C THR A 155 -4.81 -6.02 2.58
N GLY A 156 -5.35 -6.69 1.56
CA GLY A 156 -6.18 -7.88 1.75
C GLY A 156 -5.47 -9.00 2.49
N TYR A 157 -4.15 -9.07 2.42
CA TYR A 157 -3.36 -10.04 3.18
C TYR A 157 -3.44 -9.85 4.70
N SER A 158 -3.57 -8.61 5.18
CA SER A 158 -3.76 -8.32 6.60
C SER A 158 -5.12 -8.82 7.12
N LEU A 159 -6.09 -8.97 6.22
CA LEU A 159 -7.45 -9.44 6.52
C LEU A 159 -7.58 -10.97 6.46
N ALA A 160 -6.61 -11.65 5.83
CA ALA A 160 -6.65 -13.11 5.66
C ALA A 160 -6.42 -13.89 6.96
N VAL A 161 -5.82 -13.26 7.98
CA VAL A 161 -5.51 -13.88 9.26
C VAL A 161 -6.26 -13.16 10.37
N GLU A 162 -7.02 -13.90 11.16
CA GLU A 162 -7.86 -13.37 12.23
C GLU A 162 -7.08 -12.49 13.23
N GLN A 163 -5.86 -12.91 13.57
CA GLN A 163 -4.98 -12.21 14.50
C GLN A 163 -4.63 -10.78 14.03
N THR A 164 -4.52 -10.54 12.73
CA THR A 164 -4.25 -9.20 12.16
C THR A 164 -5.52 -8.49 11.74
N ARG A 165 -6.50 -9.24 11.26
CA ARG A 165 -7.78 -8.73 10.77
C ARG A 165 -8.58 -8.00 11.84
N ASP A 166 -8.81 -8.66 12.97
CA ASP A 166 -9.75 -8.17 13.98
C ASP A 166 -9.29 -6.84 14.60
N PRO A 167 -8.03 -6.69 15.09
CA PRO A 167 -7.56 -5.40 15.59
C PRO A 167 -7.47 -4.33 14.48
N LEU A 168 -7.21 -4.71 13.23
CA LEU A 168 -7.18 -3.77 12.11
C LEU A 168 -8.57 -3.18 11.83
N LEU A 169 -9.61 -4.02 11.73
CA LEU A 169 -10.99 -3.57 11.49
C LEU A 169 -11.53 -2.76 12.67
N GLU A 170 -11.21 -3.15 13.91
CA GLU A 170 -11.56 -2.38 15.10
C GLU A 170 -10.92 -0.99 15.09
N TRP A 171 -9.62 -0.90 14.75
CA TRP A 171 -8.92 0.36 14.67
C TRP A 171 -9.40 1.27 13.54
N LEU A 172 -9.69 0.72 12.35
CA LEU A 172 -10.22 1.49 11.22
C LEU A 172 -11.52 2.23 11.58
N ALA A 173 -12.37 1.62 12.43
CA ALA A 173 -13.60 2.25 12.90
C ALA A 173 -13.36 3.45 13.86
N THR A 174 -12.12 3.67 14.30
CA THR A 174 -11.73 4.78 15.19
C THR A 174 -11.06 5.94 14.46
N LEU A 175 -10.83 5.82 13.16
CA LEU A 175 -10.13 6.84 12.38
C LEU A 175 -10.96 8.13 12.28
N PRO A 176 -10.29 9.31 12.13
CA PRO A 176 -10.99 10.54 11.79
C PRO A 176 -11.77 10.41 10.48
N ASP A 177 -12.92 11.07 10.38
CA ASP A 177 -13.76 11.04 9.15
C ASP A 177 -13.02 11.57 7.92
N ALA A 178 -12.04 12.46 8.11
CA ALA A 178 -11.23 13.05 7.05
C ALA A 178 -9.98 12.23 6.69
N ALA A 179 -9.72 11.10 7.37
CA ALA A 179 -8.69 10.16 6.95
C ALA A 179 -9.19 9.35 5.73
N ILE A 180 -8.29 9.05 4.80
CA ILE A 180 -8.61 8.36 3.55
C ILE A 180 -8.11 6.92 3.62
N VAL A 181 -9.01 5.95 3.64
CA VAL A 181 -8.67 4.53 3.69
C VAL A 181 -8.47 3.99 2.27
N VAL A 182 -7.26 3.50 2.00
CA VAL A 182 -6.83 2.95 0.71
C VAL A 182 -6.70 1.43 0.83
N LEU A 183 -7.50 0.68 0.07
CA LEU A 183 -7.43 -0.78 0.02
C LEU A 183 -6.65 -1.23 -1.22
N ASP A 184 -5.54 -1.95 -0.99
CA ASP A 184 -4.94 -2.83 -1.99
C ASP A 184 -5.43 -4.27 -1.69
N PRO A 185 -6.33 -4.85 -2.50
CA PRO A 185 -6.99 -6.11 -2.17
C PRO A 185 -6.02 -7.29 -2.19
N GLY A 186 -5.03 -7.26 -3.08
CA GLY A 186 -4.20 -8.42 -3.37
C GLY A 186 -5.04 -9.66 -3.74
N ALA A 187 -4.41 -10.72 -4.16
CA ALA A 187 -5.11 -11.95 -4.58
C ALA A 187 -5.92 -12.64 -3.44
N ALA A 188 -5.64 -12.31 -2.18
CA ALA A 188 -6.33 -12.93 -1.05
C ALA A 188 -7.73 -12.38 -0.82
N PHE A 189 -8.01 -11.11 -1.15
CA PHE A 189 -9.22 -10.40 -0.71
C PHE A 189 -10.51 -11.04 -1.21
N ALA A 190 -10.59 -11.41 -2.48
CA ALA A 190 -11.80 -12.01 -3.07
C ALA A 190 -12.19 -13.36 -2.40
N THR A 191 -11.22 -14.06 -1.81
CA THR A 191 -11.42 -15.36 -1.15
C THR A 191 -11.80 -15.25 0.33
N LEU A 192 -11.75 -14.05 0.92
CA LEU A 192 -12.12 -13.82 2.32
C LEU A 192 -13.62 -14.12 2.57
N PRO A 193 -14.01 -14.40 3.83
CA PRO A 193 -15.42 -14.46 4.19
C PRO A 193 -16.18 -13.20 3.76
N ALA A 194 -17.41 -13.35 3.29
CA ALA A 194 -18.21 -12.24 2.78
C ALA A 194 -18.34 -11.09 3.80
N GLU A 195 -18.58 -11.42 5.07
CA GLU A 195 -18.68 -10.43 6.16
C GLU A 195 -17.41 -9.58 6.29
N VAL A 196 -16.23 -10.18 6.18
CA VAL A 196 -14.94 -9.47 6.25
C VAL A 196 -14.79 -8.52 5.06
N ARG A 197 -15.11 -9.01 3.84
CA ARG A 197 -15.07 -8.18 2.63
C ARG A 197 -16.02 -6.99 2.73
N GLU A 198 -17.28 -7.22 3.11
CA GLU A 198 -18.28 -6.15 3.26
C GLU A 198 -17.83 -5.09 4.28
N THR A 199 -17.34 -5.54 5.44
CA THR A 199 -16.84 -4.63 6.48
C THR A 199 -15.69 -3.78 5.94
N MET A 200 -14.72 -4.37 5.26
CA MET A 200 -13.59 -3.61 4.71
C MET A 200 -14.02 -2.64 3.60
N LEU A 201 -14.87 -3.10 2.66
CA LEU A 201 -15.38 -2.25 1.58
C LEU A 201 -16.14 -1.03 2.12
N ALA A 202 -16.91 -1.19 3.20
CA ALA A 202 -17.63 -0.09 3.85
C ALA A 202 -16.69 0.94 4.52
N HIS A 203 -15.42 0.61 4.74
CA HIS A 203 -14.39 1.54 5.23
C HIS A 203 -13.52 2.13 4.10
N THR A 204 -13.65 1.64 2.87
CA THR A 204 -12.73 1.95 1.77
C THR A 204 -13.16 3.21 1.01
N ASP A 205 -12.29 4.22 1.00
CA ASP A 205 -12.42 5.43 0.20
C ASP A 205 -11.72 5.30 -1.15
N VAL A 206 -10.65 4.50 -1.21
CA VAL A 206 -9.88 4.26 -2.44
C VAL A 206 -9.60 2.78 -2.59
N TRP A 207 -10.01 2.20 -3.71
CA TRP A 207 -9.64 0.84 -4.10
C TRP A 207 -8.56 0.90 -5.18
N THR A 208 -7.45 0.18 -5.01
CA THR A 208 -6.38 0.09 -6.02
C THR A 208 -5.92 -1.35 -6.19
N GLY A 209 -6.28 -1.98 -7.29
CA GLY A 209 -5.93 -3.37 -7.60
C GLY A 209 -5.64 -3.56 -9.08
N ASN A 210 -5.24 -4.77 -9.46
CA ASN A 210 -5.09 -5.13 -10.86
C ASN A 210 -6.40 -5.66 -11.47
N ALA A 211 -6.43 -5.85 -12.79
CA ALA A 211 -7.61 -6.33 -13.51
C ALA A 211 -8.09 -7.72 -13.05
N GLU A 212 -7.17 -8.61 -12.65
CA GLU A 212 -7.51 -9.95 -12.15
C GLU A 212 -8.17 -9.85 -10.77
N GLU A 213 -7.62 -9.05 -9.86
CA GLU A 213 -8.18 -8.79 -8.52
C GLU A 213 -9.57 -8.14 -8.61
N ALA A 214 -9.78 -7.24 -9.58
CA ALA A 214 -11.08 -6.65 -9.88
C ALA A 214 -12.08 -7.72 -10.38
N THR A 215 -11.66 -8.55 -11.33
CA THR A 215 -12.47 -9.68 -11.86
C THR A 215 -12.88 -10.61 -10.73
N ASP A 216 -11.93 -11.00 -9.88
CA ASP A 216 -12.17 -11.95 -8.78
C ASP A 216 -13.18 -11.39 -7.77
N LEU A 217 -13.06 -10.12 -7.40
CA LEU A 217 -13.99 -9.48 -6.47
C LEU A 217 -15.39 -9.37 -7.07
N LEU A 218 -15.51 -8.93 -8.31
CA LEU A 218 -16.80 -8.80 -9.02
C LEU A 218 -17.47 -10.18 -9.21
N ALA A 219 -16.68 -11.20 -9.55
CA ALA A 219 -17.17 -12.58 -9.65
C ALA A 219 -17.65 -13.12 -8.29
N ALA A 220 -16.89 -12.88 -7.21
CA ALA A 220 -17.29 -13.27 -5.84
C ALA A 220 -18.60 -12.59 -5.38
N ARG A 221 -18.93 -11.44 -5.97
CA ARG A 221 -20.17 -10.67 -5.75
C ARG A 221 -21.26 -10.97 -6.78
N GLN A 222 -20.99 -11.80 -7.77
CA GLN A 222 -21.89 -12.11 -8.90
C GLN A 222 -22.33 -10.85 -9.68
N ILE A 223 -21.44 -9.86 -9.79
CA ILE A 223 -21.66 -8.64 -10.55
C ILE A 223 -21.11 -8.86 -11.96
N PRO A 224 -21.96 -8.85 -13.00
CA PRO A 224 -21.50 -8.97 -14.37
C PRO A 224 -20.81 -7.67 -14.81
N VAL A 225 -19.69 -7.80 -15.49
CA VAL A 225 -19.04 -6.70 -16.20
C VAL A 225 -19.35 -6.85 -17.68
N ASP A 226 -19.95 -5.87 -18.27
CA ASP A 226 -20.10 -5.80 -19.73
C ASP A 226 -18.80 -5.19 -20.29
N ALA A 227 -17.85 -6.06 -20.58
CA ALA A 227 -16.56 -5.68 -21.11
C ALA A 227 -16.71 -5.13 -22.52
N GLY A 228 -16.80 -3.80 -22.64
CA GLY A 228 -16.61 -3.11 -23.91
C GLY A 228 -15.14 -3.22 -24.37
N ASP A 229 -14.69 -2.27 -25.18
CA ASP A 229 -13.32 -2.25 -25.72
C ASP A 229 -12.21 -2.12 -24.63
N ARG A 230 -12.59 -1.72 -23.39
CA ARG A 230 -11.68 -1.59 -22.23
C ARG A 230 -12.31 -2.14 -20.97
N GLU A 231 -11.92 -3.36 -20.63
CA GLU A 231 -12.46 -4.09 -19.48
C GLU A 231 -12.22 -3.37 -18.16
N ILE A 232 -11.02 -2.79 -17.94
CA ILE A 232 -10.65 -2.12 -16.68
C ILE A 232 -11.51 -0.87 -16.39
N GLU A 233 -11.99 -0.15 -17.40
CA GLU A 233 -12.90 0.98 -17.19
C GLU A 233 -14.26 0.49 -16.67
N ALA A 234 -14.80 -0.58 -17.28
CA ALA A 234 -16.04 -1.20 -16.85
C ALA A 234 -15.94 -1.81 -15.44
N GLN A 235 -14.81 -2.44 -15.11
CA GLN A 235 -14.51 -2.95 -13.77
C GLN A 235 -14.48 -1.81 -12.73
N ALA A 236 -13.83 -0.68 -13.04
CA ALA A 236 -13.75 0.45 -12.13
C ALA A 236 -15.16 1.02 -11.81
N VAL A 237 -16.00 1.16 -12.83
CA VAL A 237 -17.41 1.58 -12.65
C VAL A 237 -18.20 0.58 -11.81
N ALA A 238 -18.00 -0.74 -12.03
CA ALA A 238 -18.74 -1.78 -11.33
C ALA A 238 -18.31 -1.93 -9.85
N LEU A 239 -17.05 -1.59 -9.52
CA LEU A 239 -16.53 -1.65 -8.17
C LEU A 239 -16.96 -0.44 -7.31
N ALA A 240 -17.08 0.75 -7.90
CA ALA A 240 -17.37 1.99 -7.15
C ALA A 240 -18.59 1.88 -6.22
N PRO A 241 -19.74 1.31 -6.62
CA PRO A 241 -20.92 1.19 -5.75
C PRO A 241 -20.74 0.23 -4.56
N LEU A 242 -19.63 -0.51 -4.49
CA LEU A 242 -19.33 -1.44 -3.39
C LEU A 242 -18.61 -0.75 -2.23
N LEU A 243 -18.12 0.46 -2.44
CA LEU A 243 -17.28 1.24 -1.54
C LEU A 243 -18.08 2.36 -0.86
N ARG A 244 -17.39 3.21 -0.11
CA ARG A 244 -18.00 4.42 0.45
C ARG A 244 -18.46 5.39 -0.66
N ASP A 245 -19.39 6.27 -0.31
CA ASP A 245 -19.83 7.33 -1.23
C ASP A 245 -18.61 8.16 -1.69
N GLU A 246 -18.61 8.55 -2.96
CA GLU A 246 -17.53 9.32 -3.60
C GLU A 246 -16.15 8.60 -3.63
N ALA A 247 -16.13 7.27 -3.43
CA ALA A 247 -14.89 6.50 -3.47
C ALA A 247 -14.22 6.53 -4.85
N VAL A 248 -12.90 6.43 -4.82
CA VAL A 248 -12.06 6.36 -6.02
C VAL A 248 -11.67 4.92 -6.30
N VAL A 249 -11.77 4.50 -7.55
CA VAL A 249 -11.37 3.15 -7.97
C VAL A 249 -10.28 3.24 -9.03
N ILE A 250 -9.15 2.57 -8.76
CA ILE A 250 -8.05 2.43 -9.71
C ILE A 250 -7.89 0.96 -10.08
N VAL A 251 -8.09 0.63 -11.36
CA VAL A 251 -7.83 -0.71 -11.90
C VAL A 251 -6.61 -0.66 -12.81
N ARG A 252 -5.58 -1.42 -12.46
CA ARG A 252 -4.29 -1.49 -13.16
C ARG A 252 -4.28 -2.66 -14.14
N ASP A 253 -3.71 -2.46 -15.34
CA ASP A 253 -3.56 -3.49 -16.38
C ASP A 253 -2.12 -3.55 -16.90
N GLY A 254 -1.17 -3.67 -16.00
CA GLY A 254 0.24 -3.86 -16.31
C GLY A 254 0.79 -2.81 -17.27
N ALA A 255 1.30 -3.25 -18.42
CA ALA A 255 1.92 -2.37 -19.42
C ALA A 255 0.90 -1.48 -20.14
N GLU A 256 -0.37 -1.85 -20.15
CA GLU A 256 -1.45 -1.08 -20.79
C GLU A 256 -1.81 0.19 -19.98
N GLY A 257 -1.52 0.20 -18.68
CA GLY A 257 -1.76 1.35 -17.81
C GLY A 257 -2.84 1.10 -16.76
N CYS A 258 -3.75 2.06 -16.56
CA CYS A 258 -4.83 1.93 -15.57
C CYS A 258 -6.09 2.70 -15.96
N ALA A 259 -7.22 2.35 -15.35
CA ALA A 259 -8.43 3.14 -15.33
C ALA A 259 -8.61 3.77 -13.94
N VAL A 260 -9.04 5.03 -13.91
CA VAL A 260 -9.40 5.77 -12.69
C VAL A 260 -10.87 6.16 -12.78
N HIS A 261 -11.67 5.72 -11.82
CA HIS A 261 -13.03 6.19 -11.63
C HIS A 261 -13.08 7.08 -10.39
N ALA A 262 -13.40 8.36 -10.59
CA ALA A 262 -13.48 9.37 -9.54
C ALA A 262 -14.52 10.42 -9.94
N ASP A 263 -15.24 11.00 -8.98
CA ASP A 263 -16.24 12.04 -9.20
C ASP A 263 -17.32 11.65 -10.25
N GLY A 264 -17.60 10.34 -10.37
CA GLY A 264 -18.57 9.80 -11.33
C GLY A 264 -18.06 9.71 -12.78
N GLU A 265 -16.80 10.07 -13.03
CA GLU A 265 -16.15 9.96 -14.34
C GLU A 265 -15.09 8.86 -14.35
N THR A 266 -14.92 8.20 -15.49
CA THR A 266 -13.87 7.18 -15.67
C THR A 266 -12.88 7.63 -16.72
N THR A 267 -11.60 7.65 -16.36
CA THR A 267 -10.50 8.05 -17.24
C THR A 267 -9.53 6.89 -17.42
N TYR A 268 -9.27 6.48 -18.65
CA TYR A 268 -8.18 5.58 -18.98
C TYR A 268 -6.87 6.35 -19.11
N ILE A 269 -5.82 5.83 -18.48
CA ILE A 269 -4.47 6.40 -18.49
C ILE A 269 -3.53 5.35 -19.08
N ALA A 270 -3.03 5.61 -20.29
CA ALA A 270 -2.12 4.69 -20.97
C ALA A 270 -0.84 4.46 -20.14
N GLY A 271 -0.35 3.24 -20.18
CA GLY A 271 0.94 2.87 -19.61
C GLY A 271 2.13 3.37 -20.45
N PHE A 272 3.32 3.09 -19.96
CA PHE A 272 4.59 3.37 -20.64
C PHE A 272 5.30 2.02 -20.91
N PRO A 273 5.03 1.36 -22.04
CA PRO A 273 5.56 0.02 -22.32
C PRO A 273 7.08 -0.03 -22.23
N GLN A 274 7.60 -1.00 -21.46
CA GLN A 274 9.02 -1.23 -21.29
C GLN A 274 9.30 -2.73 -21.50
N THR A 275 10.58 -3.06 -21.76
CA THR A 275 11.03 -4.45 -21.70
C THR A 275 11.33 -4.80 -20.24
N PRO A 276 10.50 -5.64 -19.57
CA PRO A 276 10.66 -5.89 -18.16
C PRO A 276 11.88 -6.78 -17.88
N LEU A 277 12.62 -6.42 -16.84
CA LEU A 277 13.66 -7.25 -16.25
C LEU A 277 13.12 -7.99 -15.02
N ASP A 278 12.30 -7.30 -14.20
CA ASP A 278 11.67 -7.86 -13.01
C ASP A 278 10.39 -7.08 -12.68
N THR A 279 9.25 -7.76 -12.68
CA THR A 279 7.93 -7.16 -12.40
C THR A 279 7.56 -7.18 -10.93
N ASN A 280 8.39 -7.79 -10.04
CA ASN A 280 8.12 -7.84 -8.60
C ASN A 280 8.12 -6.43 -8.00
N GLY A 281 7.06 -6.04 -7.27
CA GLY A 281 6.89 -4.72 -6.68
C GLY A 281 6.47 -3.62 -7.67
N ALA A 282 6.06 -3.95 -8.91
CA ALA A 282 5.56 -2.95 -9.85
C ALA A 282 4.22 -2.34 -9.39
N GLY A 283 3.29 -3.19 -8.90
CA GLY A 283 2.03 -2.76 -8.31
C GLY A 283 2.24 -1.89 -7.07
N ASP A 284 3.11 -2.33 -6.17
CA ASP A 284 3.47 -1.55 -4.96
C ASP A 284 4.08 -0.20 -5.30
N THR A 285 4.97 -0.18 -6.31
CA THR A 285 5.57 1.07 -6.81
C THR A 285 4.50 1.99 -7.40
N HIS A 286 3.55 1.46 -8.15
CA HIS A 286 2.43 2.23 -8.67
C HIS A 286 1.59 2.80 -7.52
N THR A 287 1.18 1.98 -6.57
CA THR A 287 0.40 2.41 -5.40
C THR A 287 1.14 3.50 -4.62
N GLY A 288 2.41 3.29 -4.25
CA GLY A 288 3.20 4.28 -3.51
C GLY A 288 3.38 5.60 -4.26
N ALA A 289 3.66 5.54 -5.56
CA ALA A 289 3.82 6.73 -6.41
C ALA A 289 2.53 7.53 -6.57
N MET A 290 1.41 6.84 -6.74
CA MET A 290 0.08 7.46 -6.78
C MET A 290 -0.23 8.19 -5.47
N LEU A 291 -0.05 7.52 -4.33
CA LEU A 291 -0.30 8.10 -3.02
C LEU A 291 0.58 9.33 -2.75
N ALA A 292 1.86 9.30 -3.14
CA ALA A 292 2.74 10.46 -3.06
C ALA A 292 2.21 11.65 -3.86
N GLY A 293 1.69 11.42 -5.07
CA GLY A 293 1.08 12.48 -5.87
C GLY A 293 -0.16 13.08 -5.20
N VAL A 294 -1.01 12.23 -4.60
CA VAL A 294 -2.26 12.67 -3.97
C VAL A 294 -1.99 13.50 -2.71
N VAL A 295 -1.08 13.09 -1.82
CA VAL A 295 -0.73 13.87 -0.62
C VAL A 295 -0.09 15.22 -0.96
N GLU A 296 0.48 15.37 -2.17
CA GLU A 296 0.99 16.64 -2.70
C GLU A 296 -0.10 17.51 -3.37
N GLY A 297 -1.35 17.01 -3.43
CA GLY A 297 -2.48 17.74 -4.03
C GLY A 297 -2.65 17.54 -5.53
N SER A 298 -2.02 16.53 -6.14
CA SER A 298 -2.29 16.15 -7.52
C SER A 298 -3.69 15.54 -7.65
N SER A 299 -4.32 15.71 -8.83
CA SER A 299 -5.52 14.95 -9.15
C SER A 299 -5.22 13.44 -9.19
N TRP A 300 -6.23 12.58 -8.97
CA TRP A 300 -6.08 11.13 -9.08
C TRP A 300 -5.55 10.71 -10.46
N VAL A 301 -6.00 11.37 -11.52
CA VAL A 301 -5.56 11.12 -12.90
C VAL A 301 -4.06 11.45 -13.09
N ASP A 302 -3.61 12.61 -12.61
CA ASP A 302 -2.20 13.01 -12.72
C ASP A 302 -1.30 12.14 -11.83
N ALA A 303 -1.76 11.80 -10.63
CA ALA A 303 -1.07 10.90 -9.72
C ALA A 303 -0.91 9.50 -10.34
N CYS A 304 -1.95 8.94 -10.96
CA CYS A 304 -1.88 7.65 -11.65
C CYS A 304 -1.00 7.69 -12.90
N ARG A 305 -0.96 8.80 -13.64
CA ARG A 305 -0.01 8.95 -14.76
C ARG A 305 1.45 8.89 -14.28
N ARG A 306 1.77 9.57 -13.18
CA ARG A 306 3.10 9.48 -12.55
C ARG A 306 3.38 8.07 -12.04
N ALA A 307 2.39 7.41 -11.47
CA ALA A 307 2.48 6.04 -10.98
C ALA A 307 2.76 5.04 -12.11
N ASN A 308 2.09 5.16 -13.27
CA ASN A 308 2.40 4.38 -14.45
C ASN A 308 3.87 4.55 -14.89
N ALA A 309 4.39 5.79 -14.88
CA ALA A 309 5.79 6.06 -15.21
C ALA A 309 6.75 5.45 -14.18
N ALA A 310 6.46 5.58 -12.89
CA ALA A 310 7.26 4.99 -11.82
C ALA A 310 7.31 3.46 -11.92
N ALA A 311 6.17 2.80 -12.16
CA ALA A 311 6.09 1.37 -12.37
C ALA A 311 6.84 0.92 -13.64
N ALA A 312 6.74 1.69 -14.73
CA ALA A 312 7.49 1.43 -15.97
C ALA A 312 9.01 1.49 -15.76
N ILE A 313 9.52 2.46 -15.02
CA ILE A 313 10.94 2.52 -14.64
C ILE A 313 11.31 1.33 -13.74
N LYS A 314 10.48 1.01 -12.74
CA LYS A 314 10.73 -0.07 -11.79
C LYS A 314 10.91 -1.42 -12.48
N VAL A 315 10.07 -1.78 -13.45
CA VAL A 315 10.17 -3.09 -14.11
C VAL A 315 11.46 -3.30 -14.90
N THR A 316 12.21 -2.25 -15.17
CA THR A 316 13.55 -2.33 -15.78
C THR A 316 14.68 -2.59 -14.78
N ARG A 317 14.35 -2.76 -13.48
CA ARG A 317 15.31 -2.93 -12.37
C ARG A 317 15.04 -4.23 -11.64
N ARG A 318 16.09 -4.90 -11.14
CA ARG A 318 15.96 -6.12 -10.33
C ARG A 318 15.65 -5.79 -8.87
N GLY A 319 14.79 -6.60 -8.26
CA GLY A 319 14.40 -6.53 -6.85
C GLY A 319 13.19 -5.61 -6.58
N PRO A 320 12.37 -5.93 -5.57
CA PRO A 320 11.11 -5.23 -5.30
C PRO A 320 11.30 -3.78 -4.82
N THR A 321 12.39 -3.47 -4.14
CA THR A 321 12.67 -2.17 -3.50
C THR A 321 13.43 -1.19 -4.39
N THR A 322 13.29 -1.30 -5.71
CA THR A 322 14.01 -0.47 -6.70
C THR A 322 13.14 0.61 -7.34
N ALA A 323 12.14 1.09 -6.61
CA ALA A 323 11.31 2.22 -7.01
C ALA A 323 12.19 3.43 -7.40
N PRO A 324 11.82 4.18 -8.45
CA PRO A 324 12.56 5.37 -8.87
C PRO A 324 12.39 6.53 -7.89
N THR A 325 13.31 7.49 -7.98
CA THR A 325 13.18 8.79 -7.34
C THR A 325 12.26 9.72 -8.16
N ARG A 326 11.83 10.82 -7.53
CA ARG A 326 11.05 11.87 -8.20
C ARG A 326 11.73 12.39 -9.46
N ASP A 327 13.02 12.74 -9.38
CA ASP A 327 13.78 13.28 -10.51
C ASP A 327 13.84 12.30 -11.69
N GLU A 328 13.94 11.00 -11.42
CA GLU A 328 13.92 9.95 -12.43
C GLU A 328 12.56 9.86 -13.12
N VAL A 329 11.47 9.93 -12.37
CA VAL A 329 10.10 9.91 -12.92
C VAL A 329 9.84 11.17 -13.75
N GLU A 330 10.23 12.34 -13.26
CA GLU A 330 10.08 13.58 -14.01
C GLU A 330 10.93 13.61 -15.28
N ALA A 331 12.16 13.07 -15.22
CA ALA A 331 13.01 12.94 -16.40
C ALA A 331 12.36 12.02 -17.44
N PHE A 332 11.86 10.87 -17.00
CA PHE A 332 11.18 9.91 -17.86
C PHE A 332 9.95 10.53 -18.55
N LEU A 333 9.10 11.22 -17.79
CA LEU A 333 7.88 11.86 -18.32
C LEU A 333 8.15 12.99 -19.31
N ARG A 334 9.35 13.59 -19.31
CA ARG A 334 9.74 14.60 -20.32
C ARG A 334 10.09 13.98 -21.67
N GLU A 335 10.38 12.70 -21.72
CA GLU A 335 10.73 11.98 -22.95
C GLU A 335 9.51 11.35 -23.65
N TRP A 336 8.38 11.29 -22.93
CA TRP A 336 7.08 10.74 -23.36
C TRP A 336 6.01 11.83 -23.55
#